data_e74284af4d4f3313fcbbd3e8ca5bdba4
#
_entry.id   e74284af4d4f3313fcbbd3e8ca5bdba4
#
_cell.length_a   1.000
_cell.length_b   1.000
_cell.length_c   1.000
_cell.angle_alpha   90.00
_cell.angle_beta   90.00
_cell.angle_gamma   90.00
#
_symmetry.space_group_name_H-M   'P 1'
#
loop_
_entity.id
_entity.type
_entity.pdbx_description
1 polymer ?
#
loop_
_entity_poly.entity_id
_entity_poly.type
_entity_poly.pdbx_seq_one_letter_code
_entity_poly.pdbx_strand_id
1 'polypeptide(L)'
;LMYMEGCTAPQFETSTLHSAVVELVALKGAKIQYVTVQNWSSNVFNMVTKRGLAMEDAEIRWIDCNIGSGLTMKYPAVVLKGRRARGEVISIALANTGQHQDTGAKMIHAADDTTSNIVSKSISIGEGRASYRGQVIMGKGLKGCKNNTECDALLLAANSRTDTYPAITVKGDGGTVQHEASVSQVSEEMLFYMQQRGIPKAAAMSLAVNGFINDLVQEFPMEYSVELRRLIDLEMEDSIG
;
A
#
# COMPACT_ATOMS: atom_id res chain seq x y z
N LEU A 1 3.12 1.09 20.89
CA LEU A 1 4.36 0.60 20.27
C LEU A 1 4.41 1.06 18.83
N MET A 2 5.53 1.65 18.43
CA MET A 2 5.88 1.85 17.02
C MET A 2 7.07 0.94 16.72
N TYR A 3 6.97 0.17 15.64
CA TYR A 3 8.06 -0.65 15.10
C TYR A 3 8.32 -0.23 13.66
N MET A 4 9.58 -0.09 13.31
CA MET A 4 10.01 0.35 11.98
C MET A 4 11.03 -0.62 11.41
N GLU A 5 10.88 -0.96 10.14
CA GLU A 5 11.73 -1.86 9.42
C GLU A 5 12.03 -1.33 8.02
N GLY A 6 13.29 -1.26 7.68
CA GLY A 6 13.78 -0.99 6.33
C GLY A 6 14.46 -2.24 5.78
N CYS A 7 14.04 -2.70 4.62
CA CYS A 7 14.61 -3.88 3.97
C CYS A 7 15.13 -3.52 2.59
N THR A 8 16.40 -3.83 2.35
CA THR A 8 17.02 -3.71 1.04
C THR A 8 17.82 -4.99 0.74
N ALA A 9 17.98 -5.33 -0.52
CA ALA A 9 18.89 -6.39 -0.93
C ALA A 9 19.69 -5.95 -2.16
N PRO A 10 20.98 -6.33 -2.22
CA PRO A 10 21.77 -6.14 -3.43
C PRO A 10 21.23 -7.03 -4.55
N GLN A 11 21.61 -6.73 -5.78
CA GLN A 11 21.34 -7.60 -6.91
C GLN A 11 22.21 -8.85 -6.86
N PHE A 12 21.57 -10.02 -6.84
CA PHE A 12 22.26 -11.30 -6.93
C PHE A 12 22.30 -11.80 -8.36
N GLU A 13 23.17 -12.75 -8.68
CA GLU A 13 23.26 -13.36 -10.01
C GLU A 13 22.04 -14.21 -10.37
N THR A 14 21.34 -14.73 -9.36
CA THR A 14 20.16 -15.59 -9.51
C THR A 14 18.95 -14.99 -8.79
N SER A 15 17.75 -15.42 -9.21
CA SER A 15 16.52 -15.05 -8.54
C SER A 15 16.53 -15.53 -7.08
N THR A 16 16.09 -14.67 -6.18
CA THR A 16 16.11 -14.87 -4.73
C THR A 16 14.71 -14.75 -4.14
N LEU A 17 14.39 -15.57 -3.15
CA LEU A 17 13.14 -15.52 -2.42
C LEU A 17 13.34 -14.84 -1.06
N HIS A 18 12.63 -13.75 -0.82
CA HIS A 18 12.38 -13.22 0.51
C HIS A 18 11.00 -13.68 0.98
N SER A 19 10.96 -14.44 2.08
CA SER A 19 9.71 -14.90 2.70
C SER A 19 9.73 -14.57 4.18
N ALA A 20 8.68 -13.90 4.64
CA ALA A 20 8.55 -13.52 6.04
C ALA A 20 7.12 -13.69 6.54
N VAL A 21 6.99 -13.95 7.84
CA VAL A 21 5.72 -13.98 8.57
C VAL A 21 5.82 -13.00 9.74
N VAL A 22 4.89 -12.07 9.83
CA VAL A 22 4.78 -11.11 10.94
C VAL A 22 3.41 -11.27 11.58
N GLU A 23 3.39 -11.50 12.87
CA GLU A 23 2.16 -11.61 13.65
C GLU A 23 2.15 -10.59 14.80
N LEU A 24 1.10 -9.77 14.87
CA LEU A 24 0.89 -8.76 15.90
C LEU A 24 -0.32 -9.13 16.73
N VAL A 25 -0.18 -9.05 18.05
CA VAL A 25 -1.30 -9.18 18.98
C VAL A 25 -1.39 -7.92 19.82
N ALA A 26 -2.39 -7.08 19.53
CA ALA A 26 -2.69 -5.90 20.31
C ALA A 26 -3.71 -6.25 21.41
N LEU A 27 -3.24 -6.32 22.64
CA LEU A 27 -4.09 -6.57 23.83
C LEU A 27 -5.01 -5.39 24.07
N LYS A 28 -5.96 -5.54 25.01
CA LYS A 28 -6.96 -4.50 25.34
C LYS A 28 -6.33 -3.12 25.51
N GLY A 29 -6.83 -2.15 24.74
CA GLY A 29 -6.38 -0.76 24.73
C GLY A 29 -4.98 -0.52 24.13
N ALA A 30 -4.29 -1.55 23.65
CA ALA A 30 -2.96 -1.41 23.06
C ALA A 30 -3.04 -0.84 21.65
N LYS A 31 -2.04 -0.01 21.30
CA LYS A 31 -1.85 0.52 19.94
C LYS A 31 -0.52 0.07 19.39
N ILE A 32 -0.54 -0.53 18.21
CA ILE A 32 0.65 -0.99 17.49
C ILE A 32 0.65 -0.36 16.11
N GLN A 33 1.73 0.34 15.79
CA GLN A 33 2.02 0.83 14.45
C GLN A 33 3.25 0.10 13.94
N TYR A 34 3.13 -0.54 12.78
CA TYR A 34 4.21 -1.26 12.11
C TYR A 34 4.47 -0.61 10.76
N VAL A 35 5.65 -0.04 10.60
CA VAL A 35 6.06 0.68 9.40
C VAL A 35 7.13 -0.12 8.67
N THR A 36 6.95 -0.37 7.36
CA THR A 36 7.97 -0.97 6.51
C THR A 36 8.22 -0.15 5.26
N VAL A 37 9.50 0.02 4.92
CA VAL A 37 9.94 0.47 3.61
C VAL A 37 10.80 -0.63 3.02
N GLN A 38 10.36 -1.20 1.91
CA GLN A 38 11.04 -2.29 1.21
C GLN A 38 11.49 -1.81 -0.17
N ASN A 39 12.79 -1.91 -0.41
CA ASN A 39 13.42 -1.63 -1.70
C ASN A 39 14.29 -2.83 -2.08
N TRP A 40 13.73 -3.73 -2.88
CA TRP A 40 14.38 -4.96 -3.31
C TRP A 40 14.87 -4.85 -4.75
N SER A 41 15.96 -5.54 -5.07
CA SER A 41 16.37 -5.67 -6.48
C SER A 41 15.35 -6.45 -7.31
N SER A 42 15.34 -6.21 -8.62
CA SER A 42 14.33 -6.75 -9.55
C SER A 42 14.30 -8.29 -9.68
N ASN A 43 15.34 -8.98 -9.22
CA ASN A 43 15.41 -10.45 -9.21
C ASN A 43 14.94 -11.08 -7.88
N VAL A 44 14.33 -10.30 -6.98
CA VAL A 44 13.78 -10.80 -5.71
C VAL A 44 12.28 -11.10 -5.86
N PHE A 45 11.87 -12.28 -5.40
CA PHE A 45 10.47 -12.61 -5.11
C PHE A 45 10.19 -12.30 -3.65
N ASN A 46 9.34 -11.32 -3.37
CA ASN A 46 9.04 -10.83 -2.02
C ASN A 46 7.65 -11.32 -1.58
N MET A 47 7.60 -12.38 -0.78
CA MET A 47 6.36 -13.03 -0.34
C MET A 47 6.20 -12.92 1.17
N VAL A 48 5.39 -11.98 1.63
CA VAL A 48 5.26 -11.64 3.05
C VAL A 48 3.83 -11.84 3.54
N THR A 49 3.70 -12.57 4.63
CA THR A 49 2.45 -12.70 5.37
C THR A 49 2.48 -11.80 6.60
N LYS A 50 1.50 -10.88 6.70
CA LYS A 50 1.32 -9.99 7.85
C LYS A 50 -0.07 -10.21 8.44
N ARG A 51 -0.14 -10.51 9.75
CA ARG A 51 -1.40 -10.75 10.46
C ARG A 51 -1.45 -9.97 11.75
N GLY A 52 -2.56 -9.30 12.00
CA GLY A 52 -2.83 -8.58 13.25
C GLY A 52 -4.09 -9.10 13.93
N LEU A 53 -4.05 -9.20 15.26
CA LEU A 53 -5.19 -9.50 16.10
C LEU A 53 -5.41 -8.34 17.06
N ALA A 54 -6.48 -7.58 16.88
CA ALA A 54 -6.84 -6.45 17.74
C ALA A 54 -7.94 -6.83 18.72
N MET A 55 -7.63 -6.73 20.02
CA MET A 55 -8.57 -6.99 21.12
C MET A 55 -9.41 -5.74 21.42
N GLU A 56 -10.18 -5.76 22.50
CA GLU A 56 -11.07 -4.67 22.90
C GLU A 56 -10.32 -3.33 23.01
N ASP A 57 -10.86 -2.27 22.38
CA ASP A 57 -10.27 -0.92 22.30
C ASP A 57 -8.84 -0.85 21.72
N ALA A 58 -8.35 -1.94 21.12
CA ALA A 58 -7.01 -1.99 20.55
C ALA A 58 -6.97 -1.46 19.11
N GLU A 59 -5.78 -1.04 18.68
CA GLU A 59 -5.54 -0.50 17.36
C GLU A 59 -4.28 -1.13 16.73
N ILE A 60 -4.39 -1.56 15.48
CA ILE A 60 -3.25 -2.01 14.66
C ILE A 60 -3.23 -1.20 13.37
N ARG A 61 -2.10 -0.54 13.12
CA ARG A 61 -1.80 0.19 11.89
C ARG A 61 -0.64 -0.47 11.15
N TRP A 62 -0.86 -0.87 9.92
CA TRP A 62 0.19 -1.29 8.98
C TRP A 62 0.46 -0.14 8.02
N ILE A 63 1.71 0.31 7.92
CA ILE A 63 2.15 1.33 6.98
C ILE A 63 3.25 0.71 6.13
N ASP A 64 2.97 0.50 4.86
CA ASP A 64 3.83 -0.25 3.95
C ASP A 64 4.20 0.58 2.72
N CYS A 65 5.49 0.60 2.39
CA CYS A 65 5.97 1.02 1.08
C CYS A 65 6.73 -0.12 0.42
N ASN A 66 6.36 -0.45 -0.83
CA ASN A 66 6.94 -1.53 -1.62
C ASN A 66 7.49 -0.97 -2.92
N ILE A 67 8.81 -1.06 -3.06
CA ILE A 67 9.58 -0.64 -4.23
C ILE A 67 10.49 -1.80 -4.66
N GLY A 68 10.75 -1.92 -5.94
CA GLY A 68 11.58 -3.00 -6.46
C GLY A 68 10.87 -4.34 -6.47
N SER A 69 11.63 -5.43 -6.40
CA SER A 69 11.17 -6.83 -6.58
C SER A 69 10.63 -7.14 -7.97
N GLY A 70 10.96 -8.29 -8.52
CA GLY A 70 10.28 -8.80 -9.71
C GLY A 70 8.81 -9.13 -9.43
N LEU A 71 8.54 -9.68 -8.23
CA LEU A 71 7.19 -9.94 -7.75
C LEU A 71 7.11 -9.68 -6.24
N THR A 72 6.18 -8.85 -5.83
CA THR A 72 5.76 -8.72 -4.43
C THR A 72 4.36 -9.31 -4.26
N MET A 73 4.16 -10.16 -3.26
CA MET A 73 2.84 -10.60 -2.79
C MET A 73 2.73 -10.32 -1.30
N LYS A 74 1.96 -9.28 -0.93
CA LYS A 74 1.85 -8.83 0.46
C LYS A 74 0.45 -8.29 0.77
N TYR A 75 -0.25 -8.96 1.68
CA TYR A 75 -1.64 -8.65 2.04
C TYR A 75 -1.79 -8.55 3.57
N PRO A 76 -1.40 -7.42 4.18
CA PRO A 76 -1.60 -7.22 5.61
C PRO A 76 -3.04 -7.47 6.03
N ALA A 77 -3.21 -8.23 7.10
CA ALA A 77 -4.53 -8.58 7.62
C ALA A 77 -4.69 -8.09 9.06
N VAL A 78 -5.92 -7.65 9.42
CA VAL A 78 -6.30 -7.37 10.81
C VAL A 78 -7.62 -8.07 11.12
N VAL A 79 -7.60 -8.89 12.17
CA VAL A 79 -8.81 -9.44 12.78
C VAL A 79 -9.20 -8.53 13.96
N LEU A 80 -10.34 -7.85 13.83
CA LEU A 80 -10.91 -6.96 14.84
C LEU A 80 -11.79 -7.80 15.78
N LYS A 81 -11.13 -8.46 16.75
CA LYS A 81 -11.75 -9.47 17.61
C LYS A 81 -12.45 -8.88 18.85
N GLY A 82 -11.98 -7.73 19.32
CA GLY A 82 -12.55 -7.09 20.46
C GLY A 82 -13.48 -5.93 20.06
N ARG A 83 -14.44 -5.61 20.93
CA ARG A 83 -15.34 -4.47 20.74
C ARG A 83 -14.53 -3.17 20.59
N ARG A 84 -14.93 -2.28 19.69
CA ARG A 84 -14.28 -1.00 19.37
C ARG A 84 -12.83 -1.13 18.89
N ALA A 85 -12.38 -2.34 18.49
CA ALA A 85 -11.09 -2.51 17.88
C ALA A 85 -10.99 -1.75 16.54
N ARG A 86 -9.79 -1.28 16.22
CA ARG A 86 -9.49 -0.50 15.02
C ARG A 86 -8.37 -1.14 14.22
N GLY A 87 -8.53 -1.16 12.90
CA GLY A 87 -7.50 -1.63 11.97
C GLY A 87 -7.28 -0.63 10.86
N GLU A 88 -6.03 -0.37 10.54
CA GLU A 88 -5.68 0.50 9.43
C GLU A 88 -4.57 -0.10 8.58
N VAL A 89 -4.68 0.06 7.27
CA VAL A 89 -3.61 -0.27 6.31
C VAL A 89 -3.41 0.95 5.41
N ILE A 90 -2.18 1.46 5.40
CA ILE A 90 -1.69 2.47 4.46
C ILE A 90 -0.62 1.82 3.60
N SER A 91 -0.79 1.83 2.29
CA SER A 91 0.11 1.15 1.36
C SER A 91 0.49 2.03 0.19
N ILE A 92 1.80 2.10 -0.10
CA ILE A 92 2.34 2.65 -1.34
C ILE A 92 3.03 1.50 -2.08
N ALA A 93 2.72 1.33 -3.36
CA ALA A 93 3.36 0.34 -4.23
C ALA A 93 3.82 1.02 -5.52
N LEU A 94 5.09 0.81 -5.88
CA LEU A 94 5.66 1.30 -7.12
C LEU A 94 6.19 0.12 -7.95
N ALA A 95 5.68 -0.03 -9.17
CA ALA A 95 6.06 -1.07 -10.11
C ALA A 95 6.66 -0.46 -11.37
N ASN A 96 7.91 -0.81 -11.66
CA ASN A 96 8.61 -0.45 -12.89
C ASN A 96 8.59 -1.62 -13.89
N THR A 97 9.11 -1.44 -15.09
CA THR A 97 9.22 -2.48 -16.13
C THR A 97 9.82 -3.77 -15.56
N GLY A 98 9.16 -4.90 -15.84
CA GLY A 98 9.55 -6.22 -15.32
C GLY A 98 9.14 -6.49 -13.86
N GLN A 99 8.44 -5.56 -13.21
CA GLN A 99 7.99 -5.69 -11.82
C GLN A 99 6.48 -5.86 -11.73
N HIS A 100 6.04 -6.69 -10.78
CA HIS A 100 4.65 -6.84 -10.41
C HIS A 100 4.47 -6.67 -8.90
N GLN A 101 3.83 -5.59 -8.49
CA GLN A 101 3.43 -5.35 -7.11
C GLN A 101 1.99 -5.84 -6.90
N ASP A 102 1.81 -7.06 -6.40
CA ASP A 102 0.50 -7.61 -6.02
C ASP A 102 0.33 -7.40 -4.51
N THR A 103 -0.29 -6.30 -4.15
CA THR A 103 -0.47 -5.84 -2.77
C THR A 103 -1.95 -5.78 -2.41
N GLY A 104 -2.25 -5.50 -1.15
CA GLY A 104 -3.64 -5.38 -0.73
C GLY A 104 -3.80 -5.34 0.77
N ALA A 105 -5.03 -5.56 1.23
CA ALA A 105 -5.34 -5.56 2.65
C ALA A 105 -6.52 -6.47 2.95
N LYS A 106 -6.55 -7.02 4.17
CA LYS A 106 -7.67 -7.84 4.64
C LYS A 106 -8.14 -7.37 6.01
N MET A 107 -9.43 -6.99 6.11
CA MET A 107 -10.07 -6.58 7.35
C MET A 107 -11.19 -7.54 7.72
N ILE A 108 -11.13 -8.11 8.92
CA ILE A 108 -12.13 -9.04 9.43
C ILE A 108 -12.73 -8.45 10.70
N HIS A 109 -13.98 -8.01 10.61
CA HIS A 109 -14.76 -7.54 11.74
C HIS A 109 -15.41 -8.75 12.41
N ALA A 110 -15.02 -9.01 13.66
CA ALA A 110 -15.49 -10.15 14.47
C ALA A 110 -16.13 -9.72 15.80
N ALA A 111 -16.26 -8.40 16.04
CA ALA A 111 -16.91 -7.82 17.20
C ALA A 111 -17.65 -6.53 16.82
N ASP A 112 -18.53 -6.08 17.71
CA ASP A 112 -19.31 -4.85 17.53
C ASP A 112 -18.46 -3.57 17.59
N ASP A 113 -18.97 -2.50 17.00
CA ASP A 113 -18.42 -1.15 17.00
C ASP A 113 -16.98 -1.07 16.46
N THR A 114 -16.57 -2.04 15.65
CA THR A 114 -15.22 -2.08 15.07
C THR A 114 -15.10 -1.21 13.83
N THR A 115 -13.94 -0.61 13.62
CA THR A 115 -13.67 0.26 12.48
C THR A 115 -12.42 -0.18 11.74
N SER A 116 -12.45 -0.08 10.41
CA SER A 116 -11.28 -0.30 9.58
C SER A 116 -11.15 0.77 8.50
N ASN A 117 -9.90 1.12 8.19
CA ASN A 117 -9.55 2.05 7.13
C ASN A 117 -8.45 1.45 6.26
N ILE A 118 -8.60 1.51 4.95
CA ILE A 118 -7.60 1.05 4.00
C ILE A 118 -7.36 2.17 2.98
N VAL A 119 -6.12 2.63 2.88
CA VAL A 119 -5.69 3.58 1.86
C VAL A 119 -4.52 2.98 1.10
N SER A 120 -4.72 2.76 -0.20
CA SER A 120 -3.70 2.16 -1.06
C SER A 120 -3.46 3.04 -2.27
N LYS A 121 -2.22 3.48 -2.47
CA LYS A 121 -1.80 4.20 -3.67
C LYS A 121 -0.77 3.39 -4.43
N SER A 122 -1.01 3.17 -5.71
CA SER A 122 -0.10 2.43 -6.58
C SER A 122 0.35 3.28 -7.76
N ILE A 123 1.59 3.08 -8.17
CA ILE A 123 2.22 3.77 -9.30
C ILE A 123 2.80 2.70 -10.22
N SER A 124 2.46 2.77 -11.50
CA SER A 124 3.00 1.88 -12.51
C SER A 124 3.75 2.68 -13.58
N ILE A 125 5.01 2.28 -13.84
CA ILE A 125 5.95 2.95 -14.73
C ILE A 125 6.33 2.00 -15.86
N GLY A 126 6.49 2.49 -17.06
CA GLY A 126 6.86 1.66 -18.21
C GLY A 126 5.86 0.53 -18.44
N GLU A 127 6.30 -0.72 -18.35
CA GLU A 127 5.47 -1.93 -18.42
C GLU A 127 5.18 -2.53 -17.03
N GLY A 128 5.39 -1.75 -15.97
CA GLY A 128 5.13 -2.17 -14.61
C GLY A 128 3.66 -2.49 -14.35
N ARG A 129 3.42 -3.43 -13.45
CA ARG A 129 2.08 -3.86 -13.06
C ARG A 129 1.87 -3.71 -11.56
N ALA A 130 0.82 -3.00 -11.16
CA ALA A 130 0.35 -2.95 -9.78
C ALA A 130 -1.02 -3.61 -9.66
N SER A 131 -1.17 -4.54 -8.71
CA SER A 131 -2.47 -5.17 -8.41
C SER A 131 -2.83 -4.90 -6.97
N TYR A 132 -4.08 -4.51 -6.73
CA TYR A 132 -4.63 -4.36 -5.39
C TYR A 132 -5.66 -5.46 -5.11
N ARG A 133 -5.49 -6.21 -3.99
CA ARG A 133 -6.47 -7.19 -3.52
C ARG A 133 -7.00 -6.79 -2.16
N GLY A 134 -8.23 -6.28 -2.13
CA GLY A 134 -8.91 -5.87 -0.90
C GLY A 134 -9.92 -6.90 -0.44
N GLN A 135 -9.86 -7.32 0.82
CA GLN A 135 -10.90 -8.16 1.41
C GLN A 135 -11.44 -7.56 2.69
N VAL A 136 -12.76 -7.34 2.75
CA VAL A 136 -13.47 -6.89 3.95
C VAL A 136 -14.54 -7.92 4.30
N ILE A 137 -14.50 -8.43 5.52
CA ILE A 137 -15.48 -9.40 6.00
C ILE A 137 -16.09 -8.85 7.30
N MET A 138 -17.42 -8.72 7.33
CA MET A 138 -18.17 -8.39 8.54
C MET A 138 -19.00 -9.61 8.96
N GLY A 139 -18.83 -10.07 10.20
CA GLY A 139 -19.50 -11.25 10.76
C GLY A 139 -21.00 -11.08 10.90
N LYS A 140 -21.71 -12.20 11.09
CA LYS A 140 -23.15 -12.20 11.28
C LYS A 140 -23.55 -11.62 12.63
N GLY A 141 -24.59 -10.78 12.64
CA GLY A 141 -25.18 -10.22 13.87
C GLY A 141 -24.38 -9.08 14.52
N LEU A 142 -23.28 -8.64 13.89
CA LEU A 142 -22.49 -7.52 14.37
C LEU A 142 -23.22 -6.19 14.16
N LYS A 143 -22.96 -5.22 15.04
CA LYS A 143 -23.54 -3.88 14.99
C LYS A 143 -22.44 -2.80 15.03
N GLY A 144 -22.70 -1.65 14.39
CA GLY A 144 -21.83 -0.51 14.44
C GLY A 144 -20.48 -0.67 13.73
N CYS A 145 -20.31 -1.71 12.89
CA CYS A 145 -19.08 -1.92 12.14
C CYS A 145 -18.96 -0.93 10.97
N LYS A 146 -17.77 -0.38 10.76
CA LYS A 146 -17.51 0.56 9.67
C LYS A 146 -16.22 0.21 8.95
N ASN A 147 -16.25 0.24 7.63
CA ASN A 147 -15.07 0.16 6.78
C ASN A 147 -15.06 1.31 5.79
N ASN A 148 -13.89 1.90 5.61
CA ASN A 148 -13.58 2.77 4.47
C ASN A 148 -12.39 2.16 3.72
N THR A 149 -12.48 2.13 2.39
CA THR A 149 -11.41 1.65 1.50
C THR A 149 -11.26 2.61 0.34
N GLU A 150 -10.06 3.13 0.16
CA GLU A 150 -9.66 4.01 -0.94
C GLU A 150 -8.48 3.37 -1.66
N CYS A 151 -8.61 3.20 -2.98
CA CYS A 151 -7.59 2.57 -3.82
C CYS A 151 -7.34 3.41 -5.05
N ASP A 152 -6.22 4.12 -5.06
CA ASP A 152 -5.85 4.99 -6.17
C ASP A 152 -4.67 4.43 -6.94
N ALA A 153 -4.72 4.55 -8.26
CA ALA A 153 -3.64 4.13 -9.14
C ALA A 153 -3.25 5.26 -10.08
N LEU A 154 -1.93 5.44 -10.26
CA LEU A 154 -1.34 6.38 -11.19
C LEU A 154 -0.55 5.61 -12.25
N LEU A 155 -0.92 5.78 -13.52
CA LEU A 155 -0.24 5.19 -14.67
C LEU A 155 0.65 6.25 -15.32
N LEU A 156 1.93 5.94 -15.51
CA LEU A 156 2.91 6.88 -16.07
C LEU A 156 3.27 6.60 -17.53
N ALA A 157 2.84 5.46 -18.08
CA ALA A 157 3.08 5.08 -19.46
C ALA A 157 1.87 4.36 -20.07
N ALA A 158 1.78 4.32 -21.39
CA ALA A 158 0.69 3.65 -22.11
C ALA A 158 0.62 2.14 -21.85
N ASN A 159 1.76 1.50 -21.59
CA ASN A 159 1.86 0.06 -21.31
C ASN A 159 1.79 -0.26 -19.80
N SER A 160 1.71 0.76 -18.93
CA SER A 160 1.55 0.57 -17.49
C SER A 160 0.20 -0.08 -17.19
N ARG A 161 0.19 -0.96 -16.20
CA ARG A 161 -1.03 -1.71 -15.84
C ARG A 161 -1.36 -1.63 -14.36
N THR A 162 -2.67 -1.48 -14.07
CA THR A 162 -3.23 -1.65 -12.74
C THR A 162 -4.44 -2.58 -12.77
N ASP A 163 -4.59 -3.37 -11.70
CA ASP A 163 -5.75 -4.28 -11.53
C ASP A 163 -6.27 -4.12 -10.09
N THR A 164 -7.59 -4.09 -9.91
CA THR A 164 -8.21 -4.00 -8.58
C THR A 164 -9.19 -5.15 -8.38
N TYR A 165 -9.01 -5.91 -7.29
CA TYR A 165 -9.82 -7.08 -6.95
C TYR A 165 -10.47 -6.91 -5.56
N PRO A 166 -11.59 -6.19 -5.46
CA PRO A 166 -12.30 -6.05 -4.20
C PRO A 166 -13.14 -7.29 -3.88
N ALA A 167 -13.11 -7.74 -2.62
CA ALA A 167 -13.93 -8.80 -2.10
C ALA A 167 -14.60 -8.37 -0.79
N ILE A 168 -15.88 -8.00 -0.84
CA ILE A 168 -16.61 -7.46 0.30
C ILE A 168 -17.72 -8.45 0.68
N THR A 169 -17.73 -8.87 1.94
CA THR A 169 -18.75 -9.77 2.50
C THR A 169 -19.30 -9.18 3.79
N VAL A 170 -20.55 -8.75 3.77
CA VAL A 170 -21.29 -8.28 4.96
C VAL A 170 -22.39 -9.29 5.28
N LYS A 171 -22.30 -9.94 6.45
CA LYS A 171 -23.25 -10.97 6.88
C LYS A 171 -24.24 -10.40 7.89
N GLY A 172 -25.11 -9.49 7.46
CA GLY A 172 -26.13 -8.84 8.30
C GLY A 172 -26.27 -7.36 8.01
N ASP A 173 -27.07 -6.66 8.80
CA ASP A 173 -27.49 -5.27 8.54
C ASP A 173 -26.74 -4.24 9.41
N GLY A 174 -25.80 -4.66 10.22
CA GLY A 174 -25.15 -3.82 11.23
C GLY A 174 -23.85 -3.18 10.81
N GLY A 175 -23.49 -3.21 9.52
CA GLY A 175 -22.22 -2.68 9.04
C GLY A 175 -22.38 -1.72 7.86
N THR A 176 -21.47 -0.74 7.79
CA THR A 176 -21.33 0.18 6.66
C THR A 176 -19.98 -0.03 6.00
N VAL A 177 -19.97 -0.20 4.67
CA VAL A 177 -18.76 -0.30 3.86
C VAL A 177 -18.78 0.78 2.80
N GLN A 178 -17.71 1.55 2.72
CA GLN A 178 -17.41 2.48 1.64
C GLN A 178 -16.20 1.96 0.89
N HIS A 179 -16.27 1.92 -0.43
CA HIS A 179 -15.15 1.53 -1.28
C HIS A 179 -15.11 2.46 -2.49
N GLU A 180 -14.00 3.17 -2.61
CA GLU A 180 -13.69 4.03 -3.75
C GLU A 180 -12.42 3.54 -4.43
N ALA A 181 -12.42 3.55 -5.76
CA ALA A 181 -11.23 3.23 -6.54
C ALA A 181 -11.11 4.22 -7.69
N SER A 182 -9.95 4.80 -7.85
CA SER A 182 -9.65 5.69 -8.95
C SER A 182 -8.40 5.24 -9.73
N VAL A 183 -8.41 5.51 -11.04
CA VAL A 183 -7.23 5.30 -11.89
C VAL A 183 -7.00 6.58 -12.68
N SER A 184 -5.82 7.13 -12.54
CA SER A 184 -5.39 8.34 -13.22
C SER A 184 -4.17 8.05 -14.09
N GLN A 185 -4.05 8.79 -15.20
CA GLN A 185 -2.86 8.77 -16.04
C GLN A 185 -2.30 10.18 -16.15
N VAL A 186 -0.98 10.30 -16.10
CA VAL A 186 -0.33 11.60 -16.35
C VAL A 186 -0.53 11.95 -17.82
N SER A 187 -1.24 13.05 -18.11
CA SER A 187 -1.54 13.43 -19.47
C SER A 187 -0.33 14.06 -20.18
N GLU A 188 -0.21 13.79 -21.48
CA GLU A 188 0.83 14.41 -22.29
C GLU A 188 0.72 15.94 -22.34
N GLU A 189 -0.50 16.47 -22.25
CA GLU A 189 -0.76 17.93 -22.18
C GLU A 189 -0.17 18.54 -20.91
N MET A 190 -0.34 17.87 -19.75
CA MET A 190 0.25 18.33 -18.49
C MET A 190 1.77 18.32 -18.55
N LEU A 191 2.35 17.25 -19.06
CA LEU A 191 3.80 17.14 -19.24
C LEU A 191 4.32 18.22 -20.19
N PHE A 192 3.66 18.43 -21.32
CA PHE A 192 4.01 19.46 -22.31
C PHE A 192 3.95 20.87 -21.69
N TYR A 193 2.89 21.18 -20.93
CA TYR A 193 2.75 22.43 -20.22
C TYR A 193 3.91 22.71 -19.23
N MET A 194 4.33 21.68 -18.50
CA MET A 194 5.48 21.78 -17.58
C MET A 194 6.79 21.98 -18.35
N GLN A 195 6.99 21.25 -19.45
CA GLN A 195 8.18 21.36 -20.29
C GLN A 195 8.31 22.74 -20.94
N GLN A 196 7.21 23.37 -21.35
CA GLN A 196 7.23 24.75 -21.86
C GLN A 196 7.70 25.77 -20.84
N ARG A 197 7.64 25.44 -19.54
CA ARG A 197 8.16 26.26 -18.45
C ARG A 197 9.59 25.88 -18.04
N GLY A 198 10.25 25.07 -18.84
CA GLY A 198 11.64 24.66 -18.62
C GLY A 198 11.81 23.52 -17.60
N ILE A 199 10.73 22.85 -17.20
CA ILE A 199 10.80 21.67 -16.34
C ILE A 199 11.07 20.45 -17.20
N PRO A 200 12.20 19.71 -17.04
CA PRO A 200 12.47 18.49 -17.79
C PRO A 200 11.38 17.44 -17.56
N LYS A 201 11.14 16.57 -18.53
CA LYS A 201 10.10 15.53 -18.47
C LYS A 201 10.21 14.66 -17.21
N ALA A 202 11.43 14.24 -16.83
CA ALA A 202 11.68 13.46 -15.62
C ALA A 202 11.24 14.19 -14.36
N ALA A 203 11.62 15.45 -14.22
CA ALA A 203 11.24 16.27 -13.08
C ALA A 203 9.71 16.52 -13.03
N ALA A 204 9.06 16.69 -14.19
CA ALA A 204 7.61 16.82 -14.27
C ALA A 204 6.89 15.55 -13.80
N MET A 205 7.38 14.38 -14.19
CA MET A 205 6.84 13.09 -13.76
C MET A 205 7.07 12.86 -12.25
N SER A 206 8.27 13.15 -11.74
CA SER A 206 8.57 13.08 -10.31
C SER A 206 7.67 14.00 -9.49
N LEU A 207 7.40 15.22 -9.95
CA LEU A 207 6.47 16.15 -9.31
C LEU A 207 5.03 15.59 -9.27
N ALA A 208 4.56 14.99 -10.36
CA ALA A 208 3.24 14.36 -10.40
C ALA A 208 3.12 13.18 -9.41
N VAL A 209 4.13 12.31 -9.38
CA VAL A 209 4.19 11.18 -8.45
C VAL A 209 4.26 11.64 -7.00
N ASN A 210 5.15 12.57 -6.68
CA ASN A 210 5.28 13.12 -5.33
C ASN A 210 4.00 13.82 -4.86
N GLY A 211 3.30 14.51 -5.76
CA GLY A 211 1.99 15.09 -5.48
C GLY A 211 0.92 14.03 -5.17
N PHE A 212 0.89 12.95 -5.96
CA PHE A 212 -0.07 11.85 -5.80
C PHE A 212 0.04 11.12 -4.47
N ILE A 213 1.27 10.93 -3.95
CA ILE A 213 1.50 10.18 -2.69
C ILE A 213 1.72 11.08 -1.47
N ASN A 214 1.71 12.39 -1.62
CA ASN A 214 2.16 13.32 -0.59
C ASN A 214 1.47 13.17 0.76
N ASP A 215 0.18 12.95 0.76
CA ASP A 215 -0.64 12.70 1.95
C ASP A 215 -0.24 11.42 2.68
N LEU A 216 0.04 10.33 1.94
CA LEU A 216 0.47 9.08 2.53
C LEU A 216 1.91 9.13 3.05
N VAL A 217 2.79 9.86 2.37
CA VAL A 217 4.19 10.01 2.81
C VAL A 217 4.27 10.69 4.17
N GLN A 218 3.32 11.56 4.52
CA GLN A 218 3.26 12.23 5.82
C GLN A 218 2.92 11.27 6.98
N GLU A 219 2.36 10.10 6.70
CA GLU A 219 2.08 9.07 7.69
C GLU A 219 3.33 8.27 8.12
N PHE A 220 4.40 8.37 7.34
CA PHE A 220 5.70 7.77 7.69
C PHE A 220 6.48 8.67 8.65
N PRO A 221 7.29 8.09 9.54
CA PRO A 221 8.27 8.86 10.30
C PRO A 221 9.19 9.68 9.38
N MET A 222 9.63 10.83 9.85
CA MET A 222 10.34 11.82 9.03
C MET A 222 11.55 11.23 8.27
N GLU A 223 12.33 10.38 8.92
CA GLU A 223 13.51 9.74 8.33
C GLU A 223 13.12 8.85 7.15
N TYR A 224 12.04 8.09 7.28
CA TYR A 224 11.50 7.22 6.23
C TYR A 224 10.82 8.01 5.12
N SER A 225 10.18 9.14 5.44
CA SER A 225 9.56 10.02 4.45
C SER A 225 10.59 10.62 3.49
N VAL A 226 11.75 11.02 4.00
CA VAL A 226 12.85 11.56 3.19
C VAL A 226 13.44 10.48 2.29
N GLU A 227 13.73 9.30 2.86
CA GLU A 227 14.29 8.19 2.08
C GLU A 227 13.31 7.68 1.02
N LEU A 228 12.01 7.61 1.34
CA LEU A 228 10.98 7.20 0.40
C LEU A 228 10.93 8.15 -0.82
N ARG A 229 10.95 9.46 -0.61
CA ARG A 229 10.98 10.44 -1.70
C ARG A 229 12.22 10.25 -2.57
N ARG A 230 13.38 10.08 -1.94
CA ARG A 230 14.64 9.84 -2.66
C ARG A 230 14.60 8.56 -3.50
N LEU A 231 14.05 7.46 -2.97
CA LEU A 231 13.91 6.20 -3.71
C LEU A 231 12.99 6.36 -4.92
N ILE A 232 11.89 7.10 -4.76
CA ILE A 232 10.96 7.37 -5.86
C ILE A 232 11.62 8.24 -6.93
N ASP A 233 12.37 9.26 -6.54
CA ASP A 233 13.07 10.12 -7.50
C ASP A 233 14.11 9.31 -8.31
N LEU A 234 14.84 8.40 -7.68
CA LEU A 234 15.78 7.49 -8.37
C LEU A 234 15.07 6.58 -9.37
N GLU A 235 13.95 5.97 -8.99
CA GLU A 235 13.15 5.13 -9.91
C GLU A 235 12.61 5.93 -11.11
N MET A 236 12.32 7.22 -10.91
CA MET A 236 11.90 8.11 -12.01
C MET A 236 13.05 8.42 -12.96
N GLU A 237 14.26 8.65 -12.46
CA GLU A 237 15.45 8.90 -13.30
C GLU A 237 15.77 7.68 -14.16
N ASP A 238 15.79 6.49 -13.59
CA ASP A 238 16.08 5.22 -14.29
C ASP A 238 15.01 4.86 -15.34
N SER A 239 13.79 5.36 -15.22
CA SER A 239 12.67 5.03 -16.11
C SER A 239 12.62 5.84 -17.41
N ILE A 240 13.47 6.88 -17.56
CA ILE A 240 13.43 7.85 -18.66
C ILE A 240 14.70 7.79 -19.53
N GLY A 241 15.68 6.94 -19.15
CA GLY A 241 16.92 6.69 -19.87
C GLY A 241 16.76 5.84 -21.14
#